data_ffb81af68eaf5e784d82536dc4867d14
#
_entry.id   ffb81af68eaf5e784d82536dc4867d14
#
_cell.length_a   1.000
_cell.length_b   1.000
_cell.length_c   1.000
_cell.angle_alpha   90.00
_cell.angle_beta   90.00
_cell.angle_gamma   90.00
#
_symmetry.space_group_name_H-M   'P 1'
#
loop_
_entity.id
_entity.type
_entity.pdbx_description
1 polymer ?
#
loop_
_entity_poly.entity_id
_entity_poly.type
_entity_poly.pdbx_seq_one_letter_code
_entity_poly.pdbx_strand_id
1 'polypeptide(L)'
;AGIALLPLIAFNNAKQKKSGRAAEAYPKDRRTLIVGGIVVGAALAVASALQQLGIGFTTVGKAGFITAMYIVFVPVFGIFQRRRLPVTVWISVALGVVGLYFLSMNGSFTLQKGDALILCCAFGYTAHILLIDHFSPRVDGIKMSCIQFFVCAALSAVFMLIDGSVPTWQAIG
;
A
#
# COMPACT_ATOMS: atom_id res chain seq x y z
N ALA A 1 5.28 4.16 11.33
CA ALA A 1 4.73 2.79 11.13
C ALA A 1 5.83 1.72 11.32
N GLY A 2 6.96 1.74 10.59
CA GLY A 2 8.02 0.72 10.68
C GLY A 2 8.56 0.49 12.09
N ILE A 3 8.85 1.57 12.83
CA ILE A 3 9.36 1.52 14.21
C ILE A 3 8.34 0.87 15.17
N ALA A 4 7.04 1.12 14.97
CA ALA A 4 5.98 0.54 15.78
C ALA A 4 5.84 -0.99 15.60
N LEU A 5 6.33 -1.54 14.49
CA LEU A 5 6.33 -3.00 14.24
C LEU A 5 7.50 -3.73 14.93
N LEU A 6 8.57 -3.03 15.31
CA LEU A 6 9.74 -3.65 15.95
C LEU A 6 9.40 -4.39 17.27
N PRO A 7 8.65 -3.80 18.21
CA PRO A 7 8.24 -4.52 19.44
C PRO A 7 7.32 -5.70 19.13
N LEU A 8 6.47 -5.60 18.09
CA LEU A 8 5.60 -6.69 17.66
C LEU A 8 6.40 -7.87 17.09
N ILE A 9 7.45 -7.59 16.32
CA ILE A 9 8.38 -8.60 15.83
C ILE A 9 9.11 -9.29 16.97
N ALA A 10 9.59 -8.50 17.95
CA ALA A 10 10.26 -9.03 19.14
C ALA A 10 9.34 -9.94 19.96
N PHE A 11 8.09 -9.51 20.19
CA PHE A 11 7.08 -10.28 20.91
C PHE A 11 6.70 -11.56 20.17
N ASN A 12 6.49 -11.50 18.85
CA ASN A 12 6.15 -12.66 18.04
C ASN A 12 7.29 -13.68 17.97
N ASN A 13 8.54 -13.22 17.83
CA ASN A 13 9.72 -14.09 17.87
C ASN A 13 9.88 -14.76 19.25
N ALA A 14 9.62 -14.03 20.35
CA ALA A 14 9.67 -14.59 21.69
C ALA A 14 8.58 -15.65 21.91
N LYS A 15 7.36 -15.39 21.43
CA LYS A 15 6.23 -16.31 21.50
C LYS A 15 6.48 -17.58 20.68
N GLN A 16 7.00 -17.43 19.45
CA GLN A 16 7.36 -18.57 18.59
C GLN A 16 8.45 -19.45 19.21
N LYS A 17 9.45 -18.83 19.84
CA LYS A 17 10.53 -19.54 20.56
C LYS A 17 10.00 -20.35 21.76
N LYS A 18 8.99 -19.82 22.48
CA LYS A 18 8.35 -20.51 23.62
C LYS A 18 7.43 -21.67 23.18
N SER A 19 6.81 -21.58 22.01
CA SER A 19 5.79 -22.53 21.56
C SER A 19 6.32 -23.72 20.76
N GLY A 20 7.63 -23.82 20.55
CA GLY A 20 8.24 -24.90 19.75
C GLY A 20 7.86 -24.92 18.26
N ARG A 21 6.94 -24.03 17.83
CA ARG A 21 6.44 -23.93 16.46
C ARG A 21 7.32 -23.10 15.52
N ALA A 22 8.50 -22.70 15.98
CA ALA A 22 9.38 -21.78 15.24
C ALA A 22 9.95 -22.34 13.92
N ALA A 23 9.79 -23.64 13.65
CA ALA A 23 10.44 -24.29 12.51
C ALA A 23 9.53 -24.58 11.31
N GLU A 24 8.19 -24.53 11.48
CA GLU A 24 7.28 -25.07 10.46
C GLU A 24 6.50 -24.02 9.63
N ALA A 25 6.52 -22.75 10.02
CA ALA A 25 5.55 -21.79 9.47
C ALA A 25 5.95 -21.14 8.14
N TYR A 26 7.24 -20.96 7.84
CA TYR A 26 7.69 -20.32 6.58
C TYR A 26 9.09 -20.85 6.18
N PRO A 27 9.34 -21.14 4.90
CA PRO A 27 10.68 -21.39 4.42
C PRO A 27 11.56 -20.17 4.75
N LYS A 28 12.73 -20.43 5.39
CA LYS A 28 13.68 -19.37 5.82
C LYS A 28 14.43 -18.76 4.62
N ASP A 29 13.72 -18.43 3.55
CA ASP A 29 14.35 -17.74 2.43
C ASP A 29 14.50 -16.26 2.75
N ARG A 30 15.59 -15.95 3.45
CA ARG A 30 15.98 -14.58 3.81
C ARG A 30 16.11 -13.68 2.58
N ARG A 31 16.50 -14.25 1.45
CA ARG A 31 16.62 -13.50 0.19
C ARG A 31 15.25 -13.06 -0.31
N THR A 32 14.29 -13.98 -0.36
CA THR A 32 12.90 -13.66 -0.75
C THR A 32 12.26 -12.65 0.19
N LEU A 33 12.53 -12.71 1.50
CA LEU A 33 12.04 -11.72 2.46
C LEU A 33 12.59 -10.31 2.18
N ILE A 34 13.90 -10.19 1.95
CA ILE A 34 14.55 -8.89 1.71
C ILE A 34 14.12 -8.34 0.36
N VAL A 35 14.20 -9.15 -0.71
CA VAL A 35 13.80 -8.72 -2.06
C VAL A 35 12.31 -8.35 -2.09
N GLY A 36 11.44 -9.18 -1.49
CA GLY A 36 10.02 -8.88 -1.38
C GLY A 36 9.76 -7.57 -0.65
N GLY A 37 10.40 -7.36 0.51
CA GLY A 37 10.26 -6.13 1.28
C GLY A 37 10.75 -4.87 0.52
N ILE A 38 11.85 -4.99 -0.23
CA ILE A 38 12.36 -3.88 -1.06
C ILE A 38 11.42 -3.57 -2.22
N VAL A 39 11.00 -4.59 -2.98
CA VAL A 39 10.13 -4.40 -4.15
C VAL A 39 8.77 -3.85 -3.74
N VAL A 40 8.17 -4.42 -2.69
CA VAL A 40 6.89 -3.95 -2.15
C VAL A 40 7.01 -2.54 -1.57
N GLY A 41 8.12 -2.24 -0.88
CA GLY A 41 8.39 -0.90 -0.33
C GLY A 41 8.61 0.15 -1.42
N ALA A 42 9.30 -0.19 -2.50
CA ALA A 42 9.48 0.69 -3.64
C ALA A 42 8.13 0.97 -4.36
N ALA A 43 7.31 -0.05 -4.58
CA ALA A 43 5.98 0.12 -5.15
C ALA A 43 5.09 1.04 -4.29
N LEU A 44 5.15 0.88 -2.96
CA LEU A 44 4.45 1.74 -2.01
C LEU A 44 4.94 3.20 -2.10
N ALA A 45 6.25 3.42 -2.17
CA ALA A 45 6.84 4.75 -2.26
C ALA A 45 6.42 5.46 -3.55
N VAL A 46 6.47 4.78 -4.70
CA VAL A 46 6.02 5.33 -5.99
C VAL A 46 4.54 5.67 -5.97
N ALA A 47 3.69 4.77 -5.48
CA ALA A 47 2.26 5.02 -5.38
C ALA A 47 1.96 6.22 -4.47
N SER A 48 2.62 6.31 -3.32
CA SER A 48 2.47 7.42 -2.37
C SER A 48 2.96 8.75 -2.94
N ALA A 49 4.07 8.75 -3.69
CA ALA A 49 4.60 9.95 -4.35
C ALA A 49 3.62 10.47 -5.42
N LEU A 50 3.08 9.58 -6.26
CA LEU A 50 2.06 9.94 -7.26
C LEU A 50 0.80 10.50 -6.60
N GLN A 51 0.37 9.92 -5.48
CA GLN A 51 -0.76 10.41 -4.72
C GLN A 51 -0.52 11.81 -4.18
N GLN A 52 0.64 12.03 -3.58
CA GLN A 52 1.01 13.33 -3.00
C GLN A 52 1.06 14.43 -4.06
N LEU A 53 1.68 14.13 -5.22
CA LEU A 53 1.69 15.06 -6.36
C LEU A 53 0.28 15.32 -6.90
N GLY A 54 -0.54 14.27 -7.02
CA GLY A 54 -1.89 14.38 -7.54
C GLY A 54 -2.84 15.20 -6.67
N ILE A 55 -2.74 15.06 -5.34
CA ILE A 55 -3.58 15.82 -4.38
C ILE A 55 -3.38 17.34 -4.53
N GLY A 56 -2.18 17.79 -4.92
CA GLY A 56 -1.92 19.20 -5.18
C GLY A 56 -2.73 19.81 -6.34
N PHE A 57 -3.31 18.98 -7.23
CA PHE A 57 -4.02 19.40 -8.44
C PHE A 57 -5.48 18.92 -8.49
N THR A 58 -6.02 18.34 -7.42
CA THR A 58 -7.40 17.89 -7.32
C THR A 58 -7.93 18.06 -5.89
N THR A 59 -9.21 17.79 -5.69
CA THR A 59 -9.79 17.84 -4.34
C THR A 59 -9.51 16.56 -3.57
N VAL A 60 -9.37 16.66 -2.25
CA VAL A 60 -9.10 15.51 -1.36
C VAL A 60 -10.16 14.41 -1.50
N GLY A 61 -11.45 14.80 -1.64
CA GLY A 61 -12.55 13.85 -1.84
C GLY A 61 -12.43 13.07 -3.14
N LYS A 62 -12.10 13.74 -4.26
CA LYS A 62 -11.85 13.07 -5.54
C LYS A 62 -10.61 12.20 -5.49
N ALA A 63 -9.52 12.71 -4.90
CA ALA A 63 -8.31 11.93 -4.72
C ALA A 63 -8.58 10.63 -3.95
N GLY A 64 -9.34 10.71 -2.85
CA GLY A 64 -9.74 9.56 -2.06
C GLY A 64 -10.58 8.56 -2.88
N PHE A 65 -11.57 9.04 -3.62
CA PHE A 65 -12.42 8.19 -4.47
C PHE A 65 -11.62 7.48 -5.57
N ILE A 66 -10.80 8.23 -6.33
CA ILE A 66 -10.02 7.67 -7.43
C ILE A 66 -8.95 6.70 -6.90
N THR A 67 -8.26 7.05 -5.79
CA THR A 67 -7.31 6.13 -5.16
C THR A 67 -8.00 4.83 -4.79
N ALA A 68 -9.18 4.91 -4.15
CA ALA A 68 -9.91 3.73 -3.70
C ALA A 68 -10.40 2.82 -4.84
N MET A 69 -10.32 3.23 -6.11
CA MET A 69 -10.56 2.38 -7.27
C MET A 69 -9.64 1.16 -7.30
N TYR A 70 -8.52 1.16 -6.55
CA TYR A 70 -7.70 -0.06 -6.41
C TYR A 70 -8.51 -1.23 -5.83
N ILE A 71 -9.57 -0.97 -5.05
CA ILE A 71 -10.48 -2.01 -4.52
C ILE A 71 -11.15 -2.78 -5.65
N VAL A 72 -11.40 -2.12 -6.80
CA VAL A 72 -11.93 -2.74 -8.02
C VAL A 72 -10.81 -3.38 -8.82
N PHE A 73 -9.68 -2.68 -8.97
CA PHE A 73 -8.58 -3.15 -9.81
C PHE A 73 -7.94 -4.42 -9.28
N VAL A 74 -7.74 -4.55 -7.97
CA VAL A 74 -7.14 -5.74 -7.36
C VAL A 74 -7.88 -7.03 -7.73
N PRO A 75 -9.21 -7.16 -7.52
CA PRO A 75 -9.92 -8.37 -7.93
C PRO A 75 -9.98 -8.55 -9.45
N VAL A 76 -10.07 -7.47 -10.24
CA VAL A 76 -10.04 -7.55 -11.71
C VAL A 76 -8.71 -8.14 -12.19
N PHE A 77 -7.58 -7.65 -11.70
CA PHE A 77 -6.26 -8.23 -12.00
C PHE A 77 -6.11 -9.65 -11.43
N GLY A 78 -6.76 -9.96 -10.31
CA GLY A 78 -6.82 -11.31 -9.73
C GLY A 78 -7.46 -12.33 -10.69
N ILE A 79 -8.48 -11.94 -11.46
CA ILE A 79 -9.08 -12.79 -12.49
C ILE A 79 -8.06 -13.13 -13.59
N PHE A 80 -7.27 -12.15 -14.05
CA PHE A 80 -6.21 -12.39 -15.03
C PHE A 80 -5.16 -13.39 -14.53
N GLN A 81 -4.96 -13.48 -13.21
CA GLN A 81 -4.12 -14.50 -12.57
C GLN A 81 -4.85 -15.84 -12.36
N ARG A 82 -6.02 -16.04 -12.99
CA ARG A 82 -6.87 -17.24 -12.89
C ARG A 82 -7.35 -17.56 -11.46
N ARG A 83 -7.44 -16.56 -10.59
CA ARG A 83 -8.01 -16.73 -9.25
C ARG A 83 -9.52 -16.73 -9.32
N ARG A 84 -10.14 -17.76 -8.78
CA ARG A 84 -11.61 -17.80 -8.63
C ARG A 84 -11.96 -17.01 -7.37
N LEU A 85 -12.49 -15.80 -7.56
CA LEU A 85 -12.95 -14.97 -6.46
C LEU A 85 -14.42 -15.30 -6.14
N PRO A 86 -14.79 -15.45 -4.87
CA PRO A 86 -16.17 -15.70 -4.50
C PRO A 86 -17.05 -14.47 -4.80
N VAL A 87 -18.34 -14.69 -5.07
CA VAL A 87 -19.31 -13.62 -5.37
C VAL A 87 -19.35 -12.56 -4.27
N THR A 88 -19.12 -12.96 -3.02
CA THR A 88 -19.06 -12.05 -1.86
C THR A 88 -18.05 -10.90 -2.06
N VAL A 89 -16.91 -11.16 -2.73
CA VAL A 89 -15.91 -10.11 -3.04
C VAL A 89 -16.52 -9.06 -3.95
N TRP A 90 -17.26 -9.47 -4.98
CA TRP A 90 -17.90 -8.55 -5.93
C TRP A 90 -18.99 -7.71 -5.29
N ILE A 91 -19.78 -8.30 -4.39
CA ILE A 91 -20.78 -7.56 -3.60
C ILE A 91 -20.06 -6.52 -2.71
N SER A 92 -18.98 -6.91 -2.04
CA SER A 92 -18.20 -5.98 -1.19
C SER A 92 -17.58 -4.85 -2.00
N VAL A 93 -17.06 -5.13 -3.20
CA VAL A 93 -16.54 -4.13 -4.13
C VAL A 93 -17.63 -3.14 -4.53
N ALA A 94 -18.80 -3.64 -4.95
CA ALA A 94 -19.92 -2.79 -5.34
C ALA A 94 -20.38 -1.88 -4.19
N LEU A 95 -20.55 -2.43 -2.99
CA LEU A 95 -20.90 -1.64 -1.79
C LEU A 95 -19.83 -0.61 -1.46
N GLY A 96 -18.53 -0.97 -1.56
CA GLY A 96 -17.41 -0.06 -1.33
C GLY A 96 -17.40 1.10 -2.31
N VAL A 97 -17.59 0.85 -3.61
CA VAL A 97 -17.65 1.89 -4.65
C VAL A 97 -18.84 2.82 -4.43
N VAL A 98 -20.02 2.28 -4.12
CA VAL A 98 -21.22 3.08 -3.84
C VAL A 98 -21.01 3.95 -2.59
N GLY A 99 -20.47 3.40 -1.51
CA GLY A 99 -20.18 4.16 -0.29
C GLY A 99 -19.18 5.29 -0.52
N LEU A 100 -18.09 5.01 -1.25
CA LEU A 100 -17.10 6.02 -1.61
C LEU A 100 -17.67 7.10 -2.54
N TYR A 101 -18.54 6.73 -3.47
CA TYR A 101 -19.22 7.67 -4.33
C TYR A 101 -20.01 8.69 -3.49
N PHE A 102 -20.86 8.22 -2.58
CA PHE A 102 -21.66 9.12 -1.71
C PHE A 102 -20.78 9.96 -0.78
N LEU A 103 -19.66 9.43 -0.31
CA LEU A 103 -18.75 10.17 0.57
C LEU A 103 -17.97 11.27 -0.17
N SER A 104 -17.63 11.03 -1.44
CA SER A 104 -16.67 11.86 -2.17
C SER A 104 -17.31 12.88 -3.11
N MET A 105 -18.57 12.69 -3.49
CA MET A 105 -19.22 13.47 -4.54
C MET A 105 -20.09 14.59 -3.97
N ASN A 106 -19.45 15.71 -3.63
CA ASN A 106 -20.12 16.95 -3.23
C ASN A 106 -20.06 18.02 -4.34
N GLY A 107 -20.22 17.66 -5.62
CA GLY A 107 -20.18 18.67 -6.69
C GLY A 107 -20.01 18.14 -8.11
N SER A 108 -19.76 19.04 -9.07
CA SER A 108 -19.62 18.73 -10.48
C SER A 108 -18.38 17.87 -10.78
N PHE A 109 -18.56 16.85 -11.59
CA PHE A 109 -17.50 15.96 -12.05
C PHE A 109 -16.66 16.64 -13.15
N THR A 110 -15.71 17.48 -12.79
CA THR A 110 -14.76 18.05 -13.75
C THR A 110 -13.44 17.30 -13.63
N LEU A 111 -12.97 16.71 -14.72
CA LEU A 111 -11.66 16.03 -14.78
C LEU A 111 -10.54 17.08 -14.67
N GLN A 112 -9.68 16.93 -13.70
CA GLN A 112 -8.51 17.76 -13.45
C GLN A 112 -7.23 16.99 -13.79
N LYS A 113 -6.12 17.70 -14.02
CA LYS A 113 -4.83 17.06 -14.29
C LYS A 113 -4.37 16.16 -13.14
N GLY A 114 -4.70 16.50 -11.91
CA GLY A 114 -4.43 15.71 -10.73
C GLY A 114 -5.15 14.37 -10.71
N ASP A 115 -6.36 14.29 -11.29
CA ASP A 115 -7.15 13.06 -11.30
C ASP A 115 -6.45 11.94 -12.07
N ALA A 116 -5.72 12.28 -13.16
CA ALA A 116 -4.91 11.31 -13.90
C ALA A 116 -3.72 10.79 -13.08
N LEU A 117 -3.04 11.65 -12.32
CA LEU A 117 -1.96 11.24 -11.42
C LEU A 117 -2.48 10.33 -10.31
N ILE A 118 -3.64 10.65 -9.74
CA ILE A 118 -4.28 9.80 -8.73
C ILE A 118 -4.74 8.46 -9.31
N LEU A 119 -5.18 8.43 -10.56
CA LEU A 119 -5.50 7.16 -11.23
C LEU A 119 -4.24 6.29 -11.41
N CYS A 120 -3.13 6.88 -11.84
CA CYS A 120 -1.84 6.17 -11.88
C CYS A 120 -1.43 5.67 -10.49
N CYS A 121 -1.65 6.46 -9.44
CA CYS A 121 -1.46 6.05 -8.05
C CYS A 121 -2.32 4.82 -7.69
N ALA A 122 -3.60 4.78 -8.11
CA ALA A 122 -4.48 3.63 -7.85
C ALA A 122 -3.95 2.34 -8.51
N PHE A 123 -3.39 2.43 -9.71
CA PHE A 123 -2.67 1.30 -10.33
C PHE A 123 -1.40 0.94 -9.56
N GLY A 124 -0.66 1.92 -9.07
CA GLY A 124 0.50 1.71 -8.20
C GLY A 124 0.16 0.94 -6.92
N TYR A 125 -0.91 1.33 -6.23
CA TYR A 125 -1.42 0.60 -5.06
C TYR A 125 -1.93 -0.79 -5.41
N THR A 126 -2.57 -0.95 -6.57
CA THR A 126 -2.98 -2.28 -7.07
C THR A 126 -1.76 -3.19 -7.24
N ALA A 127 -0.71 -2.72 -7.90
CA ALA A 127 0.54 -3.45 -8.06
C ALA A 127 1.18 -3.78 -6.71
N HIS A 128 1.21 -2.83 -5.78
CA HIS A 128 1.72 -3.03 -4.42
C HIS A 128 0.98 -4.16 -3.69
N ILE A 129 -0.36 -4.18 -3.73
CA ILE A 129 -1.18 -5.23 -3.09
C ILE A 129 -0.94 -6.59 -3.74
N LEU A 130 -0.86 -6.65 -5.08
CA LEU A 130 -0.59 -7.90 -5.80
C LEU A 130 0.82 -8.44 -5.51
N LEU A 131 1.81 -7.55 -5.31
CA LEU A 131 3.16 -7.93 -4.87
C LEU A 131 3.15 -8.50 -3.45
N ILE A 132 2.44 -7.85 -2.52
CA ILE A 132 2.26 -8.39 -1.15
C ILE A 132 1.66 -9.79 -1.21
N ASP A 133 0.61 -9.97 -1.98
CA ASP A 133 -0.08 -11.23 -2.12
C ASP A 133 0.82 -12.33 -2.73
N HIS A 134 1.71 -11.95 -3.66
CA HIS A 134 2.70 -12.88 -4.23
C HIS A 134 3.77 -13.31 -3.22
N PHE A 135 4.29 -12.40 -2.39
CA PHE A 135 5.39 -12.68 -1.48
C PHE A 135 4.91 -13.21 -0.11
N SER A 136 3.74 -12.75 0.39
CA SER A 136 3.23 -13.07 1.72
C SER A 136 3.13 -14.57 2.04
N PRO A 137 2.74 -15.48 1.11
CA PRO A 137 2.71 -16.91 1.41
C PRO A 137 4.09 -17.55 1.63
N ARG A 138 5.17 -16.86 1.23
CA ARG A 138 6.54 -17.38 1.22
C ARG A 138 7.40 -16.85 2.36
N VAL A 139 6.96 -15.78 3.03
CA VAL A 139 7.75 -15.06 4.03
C VAL A 139 6.89 -14.62 5.21
N ASP A 140 7.56 -14.28 6.32
CA ASP A 140 6.89 -13.66 7.47
C ASP A 140 6.39 -12.25 7.08
N GLY A 141 5.06 -12.10 6.96
CA GLY A 141 4.42 -10.86 6.54
C GLY A 141 4.73 -9.67 7.45
N ILE A 142 4.92 -9.88 8.76
CA ILE A 142 5.25 -8.80 9.70
C ILE A 142 6.66 -8.28 9.43
N LYS A 143 7.63 -9.18 9.19
CA LYS A 143 9.00 -8.78 8.86
C LYS A 143 9.08 -8.11 7.50
N MET A 144 8.35 -8.63 6.52
CA MET A 144 8.26 -8.01 5.19
C MET A 144 7.64 -6.60 5.28
N SER A 145 6.58 -6.43 6.07
CA SER A 145 5.95 -5.12 6.31
C SER A 145 6.91 -4.13 6.99
N CYS A 146 7.75 -4.59 7.91
CA CYS A 146 8.76 -3.74 8.52
C CYS A 146 9.77 -3.23 7.47
N ILE A 147 10.31 -4.14 6.64
CA ILE A 147 11.28 -3.79 5.59
C ILE A 147 10.65 -2.80 4.59
N GLN A 148 9.42 -3.07 4.11
CA GLN A 148 8.75 -2.19 3.15
C GLN A 148 8.55 -0.76 3.67
N PHE A 149 8.21 -0.60 4.97
CA PHE A 149 8.05 0.73 5.56
C PHE A 149 9.37 1.48 5.69
N PHE A 150 10.47 0.78 6.02
CA PHE A 150 11.79 1.41 6.03
C PHE A 150 12.25 1.81 4.63
N VAL A 151 12.04 0.96 3.63
CA VAL A 151 12.36 1.28 2.22
C VAL A 151 11.51 2.46 1.74
N CYS A 152 10.20 2.43 1.99
CA CYS A 152 9.32 3.53 1.63
C CYS A 152 9.76 4.84 2.31
N ALA A 153 10.07 4.82 3.61
CA ALA A 153 10.55 6.00 4.33
C ALA A 153 11.87 6.54 3.76
N ALA A 154 12.83 5.66 3.45
CA ALA A 154 14.11 6.05 2.87
C ALA A 154 13.94 6.70 1.49
N LEU A 155 13.12 6.10 0.61
CA LEU A 155 12.83 6.65 -0.71
C LEU A 155 12.07 7.98 -0.61
N SER A 156 11.09 8.07 0.28
CA SER A 156 10.37 9.33 0.52
C SER A 156 11.28 10.44 1.05
N ALA A 157 12.23 10.11 1.94
CA ALA A 157 13.21 11.06 2.43
C ALA A 157 14.14 11.55 1.31
N VAL A 158 14.58 10.66 0.42
CA VAL A 158 15.38 11.05 -0.76
C VAL A 158 14.57 11.98 -1.68
N PHE A 159 13.31 11.65 -1.93
CA PHE A 159 12.41 12.51 -2.72
C PHE A 159 12.26 13.90 -2.12
N MET A 160 12.04 13.99 -0.81
CA MET A 160 11.93 15.24 -0.07
C MET A 160 13.22 16.09 -0.18
N LEU A 161 14.40 15.46 -0.11
CA LEU A 161 15.68 16.16 -0.24
C LEU A 161 15.90 16.70 -1.66
N ILE A 162 15.45 15.98 -2.68
CA ILE A 162 15.56 16.39 -4.10
C ILE A 162 14.61 17.56 -4.39
N ASP A 163 13.40 17.49 -3.86
CA ASP A 163 12.35 18.51 -4.07
C ASP A 163 12.59 19.79 -3.25
N GLY A 164 13.55 19.76 -2.32
CA GLY A 164 13.90 20.92 -1.48
C GLY A 164 12.80 21.32 -0.47
N SER A 165 11.71 20.58 -0.40
CA SER A 165 10.57 20.82 0.50
C SER A 165 10.84 20.27 1.91
N VAL A 166 11.89 20.78 2.57
CA VAL A 166 12.12 20.48 3.99
C VAL A 166 11.03 21.18 4.80
N PRO A 167 10.16 20.45 5.52
CA PRO A 167 9.15 21.10 6.33
C PRO A 167 9.83 21.95 7.40
N THR A 168 9.63 23.27 7.32
CA THR A 168 10.04 24.18 8.39
C THR A 168 9.14 23.95 9.59
N TRP A 169 9.69 24.03 10.81
CA TRP A 169 8.95 23.86 12.05
C TRP A 169 7.70 24.73 12.15
N GLN A 170 7.62 25.81 11.38
CA GLN A 170 6.45 26.70 11.29
C GLN A 170 5.26 26.08 10.53
N ALA A 171 5.45 25.00 9.79
CA ALA A 171 4.38 24.30 9.07
C ALA A 171 3.74 23.15 9.89
N ILE A 172 4.24 22.87 11.10
CA ILE A 172 3.83 21.76 11.95
C ILE A 172 3.07 22.26 13.20
N GLY A 173 3.03 23.58 13.44
CA GLY A 173 2.35 24.22 14.57
C GLY A 173 0.92 24.65 14.29
#